data_490441d971ae922dbd7c54c3e442c1b9
#
_entry.id   490441d971ae922dbd7c54c3e442c1b9
#
_cell.length_a   1.000
_cell.length_b   1.000
_cell.length_c   1.000
_cell.angle_alpha   90.00
_cell.angle_beta   90.00
_cell.angle_gamma   90.00
#
_symmetry.space_group_name_H-M   'P 1'
#
loop_
_entity.id
_entity.type
_entity.pdbx_description
1 polymer ?
#
loop_
_entity_poly.entity_id
_entity_poly.type
_entity_poly.pdbx_seq_one_letter_code
_entity_poly.pdbx_strand_id
1 'polypeptide(L)'
;MTETAKPTKAKSKRTKSASKVVPEGPITIRWDLAELPSSQHKAGLAGLALCVRFLSRNPAAQGICEIEALDAEGLALRVDSDGMQSLFDEIYAASLEEQQRDAPFKDKNKQVVPPKRTIEKLVKDKKGKEKAKTYYVYDSVVPRGDLVADWDQPPAGEAKLWLKLWRDFIWSVLRSMATTREPFTSRAEKRATQDGAETWLGLATNPSAGVELPSTYYLGAQAKTAEMASFRDVSRYQFLLHFWPYVAPLYVPATVDREGKREFTGYAVVVPEIVDLAGFVEDWATVMRERASTVAGYVPRDAIVDIAGEAGLDLAHRVLEVIRRREGQQATRPWLDGVDVFHLAKDGNNVRLRAVQRVDVRRERADEYARSKAAYWSAIFRRQRISNVLDSKPWWSGFGRLCAQTPKELTVQDTKFCRDCRVAMTEVEMKVTTESEPKTLEQLVYQAVRTYVLGRLGSKYGLKWADVGTNPALKQDYEDKKSKLAREAFLAVRSRTGDDFVSYFTATLCSVPQRLGEQGYLELARGLADENEVERIRSLTLLALSANG
;
A
#
# COMPACT_ATOMS: atom_id res chain seq x y z
N MET A 1 -32.56 -0.83 67.67
CA MET A 1 -33.00 0.54 67.34
C MET A 1 -31.75 1.40 67.26
N THR A 2 -31.24 1.66 66.06
CA THR A 2 -30.21 2.65 65.81
C THR A 2 -30.49 3.21 64.41
N GLU A 3 -31.00 4.42 64.37
CA GLU A 3 -31.29 5.25 63.20
C GLU A 3 -30.01 5.61 62.47
N THR A 4 -29.91 5.27 61.21
CA THR A 4 -28.82 5.72 60.32
C THR A 4 -29.30 6.97 59.54
N ALA A 5 -28.65 8.09 59.84
CA ALA A 5 -28.86 9.39 59.19
C ALA A 5 -28.42 9.37 57.72
N LYS A 6 -29.27 9.85 56.81
CA LYS A 6 -28.98 10.08 55.36
C LYS A 6 -28.05 11.29 55.20
N PRO A 7 -27.02 11.21 54.34
CA PRO A 7 -26.21 12.40 54.08
C PRO A 7 -26.96 13.36 53.14
N THR A 8 -26.99 14.61 53.55
CA THR A 8 -27.54 15.77 52.85
C THR A 8 -26.69 16.10 51.61
N LYS A 9 -27.32 16.09 50.41
CA LYS A 9 -26.68 16.55 49.14
C LYS A 9 -26.39 18.04 49.20
N ALA A 10 -25.13 18.38 49.26
CA ALA A 10 -24.68 19.77 49.06
C ALA A 10 -25.00 20.20 47.61
N LYS A 11 -25.79 21.27 47.47
CA LYS A 11 -26.05 21.96 46.17
C LYS A 11 -24.77 22.64 45.73
N SER A 12 -24.10 22.09 44.69
CA SER A 12 -23.05 22.73 43.94
C SER A 12 -23.57 24.05 43.38
N LYS A 13 -22.99 25.16 43.76
CA LYS A 13 -23.22 26.48 43.16
C LYS A 13 -22.72 26.41 41.71
N ARG A 14 -23.66 26.46 40.73
CA ARG A 14 -23.36 26.72 39.35
C ARG A 14 -22.66 28.08 39.24
N THR A 15 -21.36 28.07 39.04
CA THR A 15 -20.58 29.23 38.58
C THR A 15 -21.19 29.65 37.25
N LYS A 16 -21.69 30.88 37.17
CA LYS A 16 -22.13 31.51 35.93
C LYS A 16 -20.94 31.48 34.96
N SER A 17 -21.08 30.74 33.84
CA SER A 17 -20.12 30.81 32.75
C SER A 17 -20.06 32.26 32.25
N ALA A 18 -18.86 32.82 32.25
CA ALA A 18 -18.61 34.08 31.56
C ALA A 18 -19.13 33.93 30.12
N SER A 19 -19.89 34.90 29.65
CA SER A 19 -20.32 34.96 28.24
C SER A 19 -19.05 34.97 27.39
N LYS A 20 -18.78 33.87 26.68
CA LYS A 20 -17.69 33.84 25.73
C LYS A 20 -18.00 34.83 24.61
N VAL A 21 -17.20 35.88 24.52
CA VAL A 21 -17.28 36.84 23.41
C VAL A 21 -16.90 36.08 22.15
N VAL A 22 -17.83 35.92 21.23
CA VAL A 22 -17.55 35.39 19.89
C VAL A 22 -16.74 36.45 19.16
N PRO A 23 -15.59 36.14 18.57
CA PRO A 23 -14.84 37.12 17.77
C PRO A 23 -15.70 37.63 16.61
N GLU A 24 -15.72 38.93 16.39
CA GLU A 24 -16.29 39.53 15.18
C GLU A 24 -15.16 39.59 14.12
N GLY A 25 -15.23 38.71 13.11
CA GLY A 25 -14.29 38.71 11.98
C GLY A 25 -13.38 37.47 11.88
N PRO A 26 -12.46 37.47 10.90
CA PRO A 26 -11.61 36.33 10.64
C PRO A 26 -10.61 36.07 11.77
N ILE A 27 -10.30 34.79 12.02
CA ILE A 27 -9.26 34.36 12.95
C ILE A 27 -8.07 33.84 12.17
N THR A 28 -6.86 33.95 12.74
CA THR A 28 -5.65 33.31 12.22
C THR A 28 -5.26 32.17 13.13
N ILE A 29 -5.14 30.97 12.57
CA ILE A 29 -4.73 29.75 13.28
C ILE A 29 -3.41 29.30 12.71
N ARG A 30 -2.44 29.01 13.59
CA ARG A 30 -1.12 28.50 13.22
C ARG A 30 -0.95 27.06 13.68
N TRP A 31 -0.24 26.27 12.86
CA TRP A 31 0.22 24.93 13.16
C TRP A 31 1.66 24.78 12.71
N ASP A 32 2.49 24.21 13.60
CA ASP A 32 3.86 23.82 13.29
C ASP A 32 3.91 22.28 13.18
N LEU A 33 4.63 21.74 12.18
CA LEU A 33 4.76 20.28 11.99
C LEU A 33 5.32 19.58 13.23
N ALA A 34 6.22 20.25 13.99
CA ALA A 34 6.84 19.68 15.17
C ALA A 34 5.86 19.48 16.36
N GLU A 35 4.78 20.26 16.42
CA GLU A 35 3.76 20.12 17.48
C GLU A 35 2.71 19.06 17.18
N LEU A 36 2.62 18.60 15.93
CA LEU A 36 1.57 17.67 15.49
C LEU A 36 1.86 16.23 15.95
N PRO A 37 0.87 15.58 16.60
CA PRO A 37 1.11 14.33 17.33
C PRO A 37 1.31 13.09 16.45
N SER A 38 0.98 13.14 15.14
CA SER A 38 1.11 11.99 14.26
C SER A 38 1.22 12.35 12.77
N SER A 39 1.64 11.38 11.97
CA SER A 39 1.65 11.47 10.49
C SER A 39 0.27 11.85 9.92
N GLN A 40 -0.84 11.38 10.51
CA GLN A 40 -2.18 11.74 10.04
C GLN A 40 -2.49 13.24 10.24
N HIS A 41 -2.02 13.84 11.33
CA HIS A 41 -2.18 15.28 11.57
C HIS A 41 -1.30 16.09 10.61
N LYS A 42 -0.05 15.69 10.39
CA LYS A 42 0.85 16.34 9.42
C LYS A 42 0.31 16.23 7.99
N ALA A 43 -0.17 15.06 7.61
CA ALA A 43 -0.86 14.86 6.34
C ALA A 43 -2.15 15.71 6.26
N GLY A 44 -2.87 15.84 7.37
CA GLY A 44 -4.04 16.71 7.48
C GLY A 44 -3.71 18.17 7.24
N LEU A 45 -2.59 18.66 7.80
CA LEU A 45 -2.13 20.04 7.59
C LEU A 45 -1.79 20.30 6.11
N ALA A 46 -1.09 19.38 5.45
CA ALA A 46 -0.81 19.48 4.02
C ALA A 46 -2.09 19.37 3.18
N GLY A 47 -3.00 18.47 3.54
CA GLY A 47 -4.31 18.34 2.91
C GLY A 47 -5.12 19.63 3.03
N LEU A 48 -5.12 20.28 4.20
CA LEU A 48 -5.75 21.59 4.42
C LEU A 48 -5.17 22.64 3.46
N ALA A 49 -3.85 22.76 3.39
CA ALA A 49 -3.20 23.73 2.49
C ALA A 49 -3.61 23.52 1.03
N LEU A 50 -3.65 22.26 0.57
CA LEU A 50 -4.07 21.92 -0.79
C LEU A 50 -5.55 22.19 -1.03
N CYS A 51 -6.44 21.90 -0.06
CA CYS A 51 -7.86 22.22 -0.16
C CYS A 51 -8.12 23.73 -0.21
N VAL A 52 -7.42 24.52 0.61
CA VAL A 52 -7.53 25.99 0.58
C VAL A 52 -7.04 26.56 -0.75
N ARG A 53 -5.91 26.08 -1.28
CA ARG A 53 -5.42 26.45 -2.63
C ARG A 53 -6.40 26.05 -3.73
N PHE A 54 -7.10 24.94 -3.57
CA PHE A 54 -8.11 24.50 -4.51
C PHE A 54 -9.36 25.38 -4.41
N LEU A 55 -9.85 25.65 -3.19
CA LEU A 55 -10.99 26.50 -2.91
C LEU A 55 -10.81 27.93 -3.47
N SER A 56 -9.59 28.50 -3.39
CA SER A 56 -9.30 29.85 -3.91
C SER A 56 -9.54 30.00 -5.42
N ARG A 57 -9.65 28.87 -6.16
CA ARG A 57 -10.00 28.86 -7.59
C ARG A 57 -11.50 28.82 -7.83
N ASN A 58 -12.31 28.63 -6.79
CA ASN A 58 -13.76 28.52 -6.89
C ASN A 58 -14.40 29.89 -6.72
N PRO A 59 -14.96 30.52 -7.77
CA PRO A 59 -15.56 31.85 -7.69
C PRO A 59 -16.85 31.89 -6.85
N ALA A 60 -17.41 30.72 -6.53
CA ALA A 60 -18.63 30.63 -5.70
C ALA A 60 -18.30 30.55 -4.19
N ALA A 61 -17.03 30.41 -3.81
CA ALA A 61 -16.62 30.38 -2.40
C ALA A 61 -16.92 31.75 -1.75
N GLN A 62 -17.49 31.69 -0.54
CA GLN A 62 -17.84 32.87 0.23
C GLN A 62 -16.95 33.03 1.45
N GLY A 63 -16.82 34.24 1.97
CA GLY A 63 -16.02 34.53 3.14
C GLY A 63 -14.49 34.47 2.87
N ILE A 64 -13.72 34.53 3.95
CA ILE A 64 -12.26 34.53 3.94
C ILE A 64 -11.77 33.13 4.33
N CYS A 65 -11.05 32.49 3.44
CA CYS A 65 -10.32 31.25 3.71
C CYS A 65 -9.02 31.26 2.89
N GLU A 66 -7.93 31.74 3.50
CA GLU A 66 -6.67 31.99 2.79
C GLU A 66 -5.46 31.56 3.61
N ILE A 67 -4.40 31.15 2.91
CA ILE A 67 -3.11 30.85 3.52
C ILE A 67 -2.38 32.18 3.73
N GLU A 68 -2.21 32.58 4.99
CA GLU A 68 -1.47 33.79 5.36
C GLU A 68 0.05 33.55 5.32
N ALA A 69 0.49 32.36 5.74
CA ALA A 69 1.88 31.94 5.65
C ALA A 69 1.97 30.42 5.43
N LEU A 70 2.93 30.00 4.61
CA LEU A 70 3.27 28.59 4.36
C LEU A 70 4.78 28.49 4.14
N ASP A 71 5.45 27.74 4.99
CA ASP A 71 6.88 27.46 4.90
C ASP A 71 7.16 25.96 5.13
N ALA A 72 8.43 25.59 5.29
CA ALA A 72 8.83 24.21 5.52
C ALA A 72 8.30 23.67 6.86
N GLU A 73 8.13 24.54 7.86
CA GLU A 73 7.84 24.16 9.25
C GLU A 73 6.35 24.18 9.56
N GLY A 74 5.53 24.96 8.83
CA GLY A 74 4.12 25.07 9.18
C GLY A 74 3.23 25.89 8.26
N LEU A 75 2.03 26.14 8.75
CA LEU A 75 0.95 26.87 8.07
C LEU A 75 0.26 27.86 9.00
N ALA A 76 -0.02 29.05 8.50
CA ALA A 76 -0.99 29.98 9.10
C ALA A 76 -2.19 30.13 8.17
N LEU A 77 -3.38 29.84 8.68
CA LEU A 77 -4.66 29.97 7.99
C LEU A 77 -5.42 31.15 8.56
N ARG A 78 -5.85 32.07 7.69
CA ARG A 78 -6.79 33.14 8.01
C ARG A 78 -8.17 32.76 7.50
N VAL A 79 -9.16 32.72 8.41
CA VAL A 79 -10.47 32.17 8.07
C VAL A 79 -11.58 32.81 8.91
N ASP A 80 -12.71 33.17 8.27
CA ASP A 80 -13.95 33.54 8.91
C ASP A 80 -14.99 32.40 8.86
N SER A 81 -16.16 32.62 9.44
CA SER A 81 -17.25 31.65 9.50
C SER A 81 -17.69 31.15 8.12
N ASP A 82 -17.86 32.08 7.17
CA ASP A 82 -18.37 31.77 5.82
C ASP A 82 -17.28 31.06 4.98
N GLY A 83 -16.04 31.49 5.13
CA GLY A 83 -14.88 30.81 4.50
C GLY A 83 -14.68 29.38 5.00
N MET A 84 -14.85 29.16 6.31
CA MET A 84 -14.82 27.81 6.87
C MET A 84 -15.98 26.96 6.36
N GLN A 85 -17.18 27.52 6.25
CA GLN A 85 -18.34 26.82 5.67
C GLN A 85 -18.08 26.47 4.20
N SER A 86 -17.51 27.38 3.40
CA SER A 86 -17.15 27.16 2.01
C SER A 86 -16.11 26.04 1.88
N LEU A 87 -15.13 25.97 2.79
CA LEU A 87 -14.14 24.89 2.83
C LEU A 87 -14.78 23.53 3.13
N PHE A 88 -15.73 23.48 4.08
CA PHE A 88 -16.46 22.25 4.40
C PHE A 88 -17.40 21.85 3.25
N ASP A 89 -18.02 22.80 2.57
CA ASP A 89 -18.85 22.52 1.40
C ASP A 89 -18.04 21.94 0.24
N GLU A 90 -16.79 22.35 0.09
CA GLU A 90 -15.88 21.78 -0.90
C GLU A 90 -15.45 20.35 -0.52
N ILE A 91 -14.93 20.11 0.69
CA ILE A 91 -14.38 18.80 1.07
C ILE A 91 -15.46 17.73 1.24
N TYR A 92 -16.69 18.12 1.58
CA TYR A 92 -17.84 17.21 1.71
C TYR A 92 -18.80 17.29 0.53
N ALA A 93 -18.40 17.92 -0.57
CA ALA A 93 -19.19 17.97 -1.80
C ALA A 93 -19.62 16.57 -2.25
N ALA A 94 -20.89 16.40 -2.57
CA ALA A 94 -21.45 15.13 -3.01
C ALA A 94 -22.62 15.35 -3.98
N SER A 95 -22.91 14.32 -4.77
CA SER A 95 -24.03 14.28 -5.70
C SER A 95 -24.90 13.04 -5.47
N LEU A 96 -26.14 13.10 -5.92
CA LEU A 96 -27.00 11.93 -6.07
C LEU A 96 -26.78 11.35 -7.46
N GLU A 97 -26.30 10.11 -7.53
CA GLU A 97 -26.06 9.37 -8.76
C GLU A 97 -26.90 8.08 -8.78
N GLU A 98 -27.44 7.74 -9.94
CA GLU A 98 -28.19 6.50 -10.09
C GLU A 98 -27.24 5.30 -10.10
N GLN A 99 -27.43 4.37 -9.18
CA GLN A 99 -26.70 3.11 -9.11
C GLN A 99 -27.62 1.92 -9.38
N GLN A 100 -27.15 1.02 -10.26
CA GLN A 100 -27.83 -0.22 -10.59
C GLN A 100 -27.39 -1.33 -9.64
N ARG A 101 -28.34 -2.08 -9.08
CA ARG A 101 -28.09 -3.23 -8.21
C ARG A 101 -28.74 -4.49 -8.76
N ASP A 102 -28.07 -5.60 -8.58
CA ASP A 102 -28.55 -6.92 -8.99
C ASP A 102 -29.70 -7.46 -8.13
N ALA A 103 -29.87 -6.91 -6.93
CA ALA A 103 -30.90 -7.29 -5.98
C ALA A 103 -31.53 -6.04 -5.34
N PRO A 104 -32.79 -6.14 -4.87
CA PRO A 104 -33.45 -5.06 -4.15
C PRO A 104 -32.68 -4.65 -2.90
N PHE A 105 -32.58 -3.35 -2.68
CA PHE A 105 -31.97 -2.81 -1.46
C PHE A 105 -32.88 -3.04 -0.26
N LYS A 106 -32.30 -3.47 0.85
CA LYS A 106 -33.00 -3.63 2.13
C LYS A 106 -32.45 -2.62 3.14
N ASP A 107 -33.33 -1.97 3.85
CA ASP A 107 -32.98 -1.04 4.93
C ASP A 107 -32.41 -1.78 6.19
N LYS A 108 -32.15 -1.01 7.25
CA LYS A 108 -31.66 -1.55 8.54
C LYS A 108 -32.65 -2.54 9.17
N ASN A 109 -33.95 -2.42 8.87
CA ASN A 109 -35.04 -3.25 9.38
C ASN A 109 -35.32 -4.45 8.45
N LYS A 110 -34.45 -4.69 7.45
CA LYS A 110 -34.59 -5.72 6.42
C LYS A 110 -35.80 -5.53 5.49
N GLN A 111 -36.46 -4.37 5.52
CA GLN A 111 -37.55 -4.03 4.61
C GLN A 111 -36.99 -3.65 3.25
N VAL A 112 -37.66 -4.09 2.18
CA VAL A 112 -37.28 -3.77 0.80
C VAL A 112 -37.61 -2.30 0.54
N VAL A 113 -36.58 -1.51 0.23
CA VAL A 113 -36.75 -0.13 -0.22
C VAL A 113 -37.20 -0.15 -1.68
N PRO A 114 -38.27 0.58 -2.04
CA PRO A 114 -38.71 0.62 -3.43
C PRO A 114 -37.60 1.25 -4.32
N PRO A 115 -37.28 0.65 -5.45
CA PRO A 115 -36.32 1.23 -6.40
C PRO A 115 -36.97 2.43 -7.12
N LYS A 116 -36.16 3.38 -7.54
CA LYS A 116 -36.59 4.51 -8.37
C LYS A 116 -37.17 4.01 -9.71
N ARG A 117 -36.52 2.99 -10.28
CA ARG A 117 -36.97 2.26 -11.48
C ARG A 117 -36.31 0.90 -11.56
N THR A 118 -36.88 0.03 -12.37
CA THR A 118 -36.29 -1.27 -12.73
C THR A 118 -35.90 -1.25 -14.21
N ILE A 119 -34.77 -1.90 -14.55
CA ILE A 119 -34.26 -2.01 -15.91
C ILE A 119 -34.00 -3.47 -16.20
N GLU A 120 -34.51 -3.99 -17.30
CA GLU A 120 -34.15 -5.30 -17.79
C GLU A 120 -33.00 -5.18 -18.81
N LYS A 121 -31.93 -5.96 -18.60
CA LYS A 121 -30.80 -6.05 -19.55
C LYS A 121 -30.56 -7.50 -19.92
N LEU A 122 -30.26 -7.74 -21.18
CA LEU A 122 -29.78 -9.03 -21.65
C LEU A 122 -28.31 -9.19 -21.23
N VAL A 123 -28.04 -10.20 -20.43
CA VAL A 123 -26.67 -10.51 -19.94
C VAL A 123 -26.33 -11.92 -20.43
N LYS A 124 -25.13 -12.09 -21.01
CA LYS A 124 -24.63 -13.42 -21.39
C LYS A 124 -24.20 -14.18 -20.16
N ASP A 125 -24.73 -15.37 -19.97
CA ASP A 125 -24.30 -16.27 -18.88
C ASP A 125 -22.90 -16.86 -19.17
N LYS A 126 -22.36 -17.63 -18.21
CA LYS A 126 -21.04 -18.29 -18.35
C LYS A 126 -20.97 -19.27 -19.54
N LYS A 127 -22.11 -19.63 -20.15
CA LYS A 127 -22.24 -20.51 -21.32
C LYS A 127 -22.55 -19.74 -22.60
N GLY A 128 -22.50 -18.39 -22.55
CA GLY A 128 -22.76 -17.53 -23.73
C GLY A 128 -24.23 -17.34 -24.10
N LYS A 129 -25.19 -17.89 -23.32
CA LYS A 129 -26.62 -17.70 -23.58
C LYS A 129 -27.09 -16.37 -22.99
N GLU A 130 -27.88 -15.63 -23.77
CA GLU A 130 -28.51 -14.40 -23.35
C GLU A 130 -29.66 -14.70 -22.37
N LYS A 131 -29.62 -14.06 -21.20
CA LYS A 131 -30.66 -14.15 -20.19
C LYS A 131 -31.05 -12.74 -19.75
N ALA A 132 -32.36 -12.48 -19.73
CA ALA A 132 -32.87 -11.24 -19.14
C ALA A 132 -32.55 -11.18 -17.66
N LYS A 133 -31.91 -10.10 -17.21
CA LYS A 133 -31.60 -9.85 -15.82
C LYS A 133 -32.17 -8.50 -15.42
N THR A 134 -32.97 -8.50 -14.34
CA THR A 134 -33.57 -7.30 -13.79
C THR A 134 -32.56 -6.58 -12.89
N TYR A 135 -32.39 -5.30 -13.09
CA TYR A 135 -31.57 -4.41 -12.26
C TYR A 135 -32.48 -3.38 -11.58
N TYR A 136 -32.19 -3.12 -10.33
CA TYR A 136 -32.90 -2.16 -9.50
C TYR A 136 -32.08 -0.89 -9.39
N VAL A 137 -32.65 0.26 -9.77
CA VAL A 137 -31.98 1.55 -9.78
C VAL A 137 -32.36 2.34 -8.53
N TYR A 138 -31.35 2.81 -7.81
CA TYR A 138 -31.50 3.65 -6.62
C TYR A 138 -30.64 4.90 -6.75
N ASP A 139 -31.08 6.01 -6.18
CA ASP A 139 -30.22 7.16 -5.96
C ASP A 139 -29.25 6.84 -4.83
N SER A 140 -27.98 7.05 -5.07
CA SER A 140 -26.90 6.82 -4.11
C SER A 140 -26.08 8.10 -3.96
N VAL A 141 -25.72 8.43 -2.72
CA VAL A 141 -24.81 9.53 -2.44
C VAL A 141 -23.41 9.17 -2.89
N VAL A 142 -22.79 10.02 -3.69
CA VAL A 142 -21.44 9.87 -4.20
C VAL A 142 -20.61 11.09 -3.84
N PRO A 143 -19.55 10.95 -3.00
CA PRO A 143 -18.61 12.03 -2.74
C PRO A 143 -18.01 12.54 -4.05
N ARG A 144 -17.95 13.87 -4.25
CA ARG A 144 -17.41 14.44 -5.49
C ARG A 144 -15.90 14.30 -5.56
N GLY A 145 -15.17 14.74 -4.51
CA GLY A 145 -13.72 14.68 -4.44
C GLY A 145 -13.04 15.48 -5.54
N ASP A 146 -13.47 16.74 -5.76
CA ASP A 146 -13.07 17.54 -6.90
C ASP A 146 -11.57 17.81 -6.95
N LEU A 147 -10.91 17.98 -5.80
CA LEU A 147 -9.46 18.08 -5.69
C LEU A 147 -8.76 16.79 -6.19
N VAL A 148 -9.26 15.60 -5.82
CA VAL A 148 -8.73 14.32 -6.30
C VAL A 148 -9.01 14.16 -7.80
N ALA A 149 -10.17 14.62 -8.27
CA ALA A 149 -10.54 14.60 -9.67
C ALA A 149 -9.64 15.50 -10.55
N ASP A 150 -9.08 16.58 -9.99
CA ASP A 150 -8.09 17.45 -10.66
C ASP A 150 -6.75 16.72 -10.87
N TRP A 151 -6.42 15.78 -10.02
CA TRP A 151 -5.19 14.99 -10.15
C TRP A 151 -5.36 13.72 -11.00
N ASP A 152 -6.58 13.18 -11.11
CA ASP A 152 -6.89 11.99 -11.89
C ASP A 152 -7.31 12.37 -13.31
N GLN A 153 -6.33 12.44 -14.22
CA GLN A 153 -6.49 12.88 -15.59
C GLN A 153 -6.23 11.73 -16.57
N PRO A 154 -7.15 10.76 -16.68
CA PRO A 154 -7.04 9.69 -17.66
C PRO A 154 -7.19 10.22 -19.10
N PRO A 155 -6.79 9.44 -20.12
CA PRO A 155 -7.10 9.73 -21.52
C PRO A 155 -8.59 10.00 -21.73
N ALA A 156 -8.91 10.80 -22.74
CA ALA A 156 -10.29 11.18 -23.03
C ALA A 156 -11.19 9.94 -23.25
N GLY A 157 -12.32 9.90 -22.52
CA GLY A 157 -13.27 8.78 -22.56
C GLY A 157 -13.00 7.65 -21.57
N GLU A 158 -11.89 7.67 -20.85
CA GLU A 158 -11.60 6.70 -19.79
C GLU A 158 -12.14 7.15 -18.43
N ALA A 159 -12.43 6.18 -17.56
CA ALA A 159 -12.95 6.47 -16.23
C ALA A 159 -11.83 6.93 -15.29
N LYS A 160 -12.12 7.91 -14.43
CA LYS A 160 -11.27 8.36 -13.34
C LYS A 160 -11.20 7.29 -12.23
N LEU A 161 -10.28 6.35 -12.35
CA LEU A 161 -10.21 5.18 -11.47
C LEU A 161 -9.60 5.49 -10.10
N TRP A 162 -8.67 6.44 -10.01
CA TRP A 162 -8.11 6.87 -8.74
C TRP A 162 -9.15 7.61 -7.91
N LEU A 163 -9.95 8.47 -8.55
CA LEU A 163 -11.11 9.11 -7.93
C LEU A 163 -12.13 8.09 -7.44
N LYS A 164 -12.43 7.07 -8.28
CA LYS A 164 -13.35 5.98 -7.90
C LYS A 164 -12.84 5.22 -6.68
N LEU A 165 -11.55 4.88 -6.65
CA LEU A 165 -10.92 4.20 -5.52
C LEU A 165 -10.98 5.04 -4.24
N TRP A 166 -10.70 6.36 -4.34
CA TRP A 166 -10.83 7.30 -3.24
C TRP A 166 -12.27 7.42 -2.73
N ARG A 167 -13.25 7.54 -3.63
CA ARG A 167 -14.68 7.58 -3.29
C ARG A 167 -15.13 6.34 -2.53
N ASP A 168 -14.70 5.16 -2.99
CA ASP A 168 -15.03 3.90 -2.32
C ASP A 168 -14.39 3.83 -0.93
N PHE A 169 -13.17 4.27 -0.77
CA PHE A 169 -12.49 4.36 0.52
C PHE A 169 -13.24 5.29 1.49
N ILE A 170 -13.53 6.53 1.08
CA ILE A 170 -14.26 7.50 1.90
C ILE A 170 -15.63 6.97 2.30
N TRP A 171 -16.38 6.44 1.34
CA TRP A 171 -17.77 6.01 1.58
C TRP A 171 -17.89 4.67 2.30
N SER A 172 -17.01 3.73 1.99
CA SER A 172 -17.12 2.35 2.47
C SER A 172 -16.21 2.05 3.66
N VAL A 173 -15.07 2.73 3.79
CA VAL A 173 -14.06 2.44 4.81
C VAL A 173 -14.06 3.48 5.91
N LEU A 174 -13.80 4.74 5.59
CA LEU A 174 -13.81 5.83 6.57
C LEU A 174 -15.23 6.22 6.99
N ARG A 175 -16.20 6.06 6.10
CA ARG A 175 -17.62 6.41 6.31
C ARG A 175 -17.85 7.88 6.64
N SER A 176 -16.94 8.76 6.18
CA SER A 176 -16.89 10.18 6.54
C SER A 176 -16.75 10.40 8.06
N MET A 177 -17.07 11.59 8.52
CA MET A 177 -16.90 11.94 9.93
C MET A 177 -17.57 10.96 10.88
N ALA A 178 -16.79 10.42 11.81
CA ALA A 178 -17.29 9.78 13.00
C ALA A 178 -18.42 8.76 12.77
N THR A 179 -18.23 7.78 11.90
CA THR A 179 -19.22 6.73 11.63
C THR A 179 -20.46 7.18 10.88
N THR A 180 -20.63 8.47 10.63
CA THR A 180 -21.75 9.02 9.85
C THR A 180 -21.32 9.29 8.42
N ARG A 181 -22.25 9.34 7.52
CA ARG A 181 -22.09 9.81 6.13
C ARG A 181 -22.81 11.13 5.94
N GLU A 182 -23.24 11.72 7.05
CA GLU A 182 -24.15 12.84 7.08
C GLU A 182 -23.62 14.08 6.36
N PRO A 183 -22.34 14.48 6.49
CA PRO A 183 -21.83 15.66 5.78
C PRO A 183 -21.99 15.55 4.25
N PHE A 184 -21.72 14.36 3.68
CA PHE A 184 -21.91 14.12 2.25
C PHE A 184 -23.38 13.98 1.88
N THR A 185 -24.20 13.32 2.72
CA THR A 185 -25.62 13.12 2.46
C THR A 185 -26.37 14.46 2.44
N SER A 186 -26.11 15.32 3.41
CA SER A 186 -26.72 16.64 3.49
C SER A 186 -26.45 17.48 2.23
N ARG A 187 -25.20 17.45 1.73
CA ARG A 187 -24.84 18.20 0.53
C ARG A 187 -25.41 17.58 -0.74
N ALA A 188 -25.41 16.26 -0.85
CA ALA A 188 -26.05 15.58 -1.97
C ALA A 188 -27.56 15.88 -2.07
N GLU A 189 -28.23 15.97 -0.93
CA GLU A 189 -29.66 16.30 -0.81
C GLU A 189 -29.93 17.82 -0.80
N LYS A 190 -28.88 18.64 -0.93
CA LYS A 190 -28.97 20.12 -0.90
C LYS A 190 -29.62 20.67 0.38
N ARG A 191 -29.43 19.97 1.51
CA ARG A 191 -29.84 20.46 2.83
C ARG A 191 -28.87 21.55 3.31
N ALA A 192 -29.37 22.56 3.99
CA ALA A 192 -28.54 23.57 4.63
C ALA A 192 -27.65 22.92 5.71
N THR A 193 -26.37 23.22 5.70
CA THR A 193 -25.38 22.75 6.65
C THR A 193 -24.73 23.93 7.37
N GLN A 194 -24.32 23.76 8.62
CA GLN A 194 -23.60 24.73 9.43
C GLN A 194 -22.36 24.13 10.10
N ASP A 195 -21.95 22.94 9.67
CA ASP A 195 -20.84 22.20 10.24
C ASP A 195 -19.49 22.95 10.14
N GLY A 196 -19.28 23.70 9.06
CA GLY A 196 -18.12 24.58 8.92
C GLY A 196 -18.17 25.77 9.87
N ALA A 197 -19.31 26.46 9.95
CA ALA A 197 -19.52 27.61 10.85
C ALA A 197 -19.40 27.18 12.34
N GLU A 198 -19.94 26.03 12.70
CA GLU A 198 -19.83 25.46 14.05
C GLU A 198 -18.37 25.11 14.39
N THR A 199 -17.62 24.55 13.44
CA THR A 199 -16.20 24.27 13.58
C THR A 199 -15.40 25.56 13.78
N TRP A 200 -15.66 26.58 12.95
CA TRP A 200 -15.05 27.91 13.10
C TRP A 200 -15.31 28.48 14.49
N LEU A 201 -16.56 28.46 14.95
CA LEU A 201 -16.92 28.96 16.27
C LEU A 201 -16.19 28.24 17.40
N GLY A 202 -16.05 26.91 17.29
CA GLY A 202 -15.29 26.09 18.24
C GLY A 202 -13.82 26.50 18.30
N LEU A 203 -13.18 26.67 17.15
CA LEU A 203 -11.77 27.06 17.03
C LEU A 203 -11.55 28.51 17.48
N ALA A 204 -12.45 29.43 17.14
CA ALA A 204 -12.40 30.83 17.55
C ALA A 204 -12.56 31.00 19.07
N THR A 205 -13.37 30.15 19.69
CA THR A 205 -13.68 30.24 21.12
C THR A 205 -12.64 29.53 21.99
N ASN A 206 -12.19 28.34 21.60
CA ASN A 206 -11.23 27.54 22.34
C ASN A 206 -10.53 26.48 21.44
N PRO A 207 -9.48 26.86 20.70
CA PRO A 207 -8.76 25.95 19.81
C PRO A 207 -8.05 24.80 20.55
N SER A 208 -7.80 24.95 21.84
CA SER A 208 -7.16 23.94 22.71
C SER A 208 -8.17 23.13 23.53
N ALA A 209 -9.46 23.19 23.21
CA ALA A 209 -10.47 22.36 23.87
C ALA A 209 -10.17 20.87 23.64
N GLY A 210 -10.23 20.09 24.73
CA GLY A 210 -10.11 18.63 24.63
C GLY A 210 -11.38 18.05 23.99
N VAL A 211 -11.20 17.28 22.91
CA VAL A 211 -12.28 16.63 22.15
C VAL A 211 -12.08 15.13 22.08
N GLU A 212 -13.16 14.37 21.99
CA GLU A 212 -13.05 12.94 21.77
C GLU A 212 -12.67 12.63 20.31
N LEU A 213 -11.78 11.65 20.13
CA LEU A 213 -11.27 11.26 18.82
C LEU A 213 -11.87 9.90 18.43
N PRO A 214 -12.90 9.88 17.58
CA PRO A 214 -13.48 8.63 17.11
C PRO A 214 -12.53 7.87 16.17
N SER A 215 -12.58 6.53 16.22
CA SER A 215 -11.74 5.65 15.42
C SER A 215 -11.90 5.78 13.90
N THR A 216 -12.96 6.41 13.44
CA THR A 216 -13.21 6.66 12.01
C THR A 216 -12.51 7.91 11.49
N TYR A 217 -12.09 8.79 12.38
CA TYR A 217 -11.25 9.95 12.04
C TYR A 217 -9.78 9.61 12.01
N TYR A 218 -9.37 8.85 13.01
CA TYR A 218 -7.98 8.53 13.26
C TYR A 218 -7.77 7.02 13.11
N LEU A 219 -7.06 6.63 12.09
CA LEU A 219 -6.73 5.22 11.84
C LEU A 219 -5.86 4.70 12.99
N GLY A 220 -6.28 3.59 13.57
CA GLY A 220 -5.61 2.99 14.71
C GLY A 220 -6.18 3.38 16.08
N ALA A 221 -7.01 4.44 16.17
CA ALA A 221 -7.73 4.72 17.41
C ALA A 221 -8.75 3.62 17.71
N GLN A 222 -8.80 3.20 18.95
CA GLN A 222 -9.86 2.33 19.45
C GLN A 222 -11.01 3.19 19.99
N ALA A 223 -12.22 2.65 19.96
CA ALA A 223 -13.39 3.36 20.52
C ALA A 223 -13.20 3.71 21.99
N LYS A 224 -12.51 2.84 22.73
CA LYS A 224 -12.12 3.03 24.14
C LYS A 224 -10.82 2.28 24.43
N THR A 225 -10.02 2.80 25.37
CA THR A 225 -8.86 2.09 25.93
C THR A 225 -9.31 0.89 26.78
N ALA A 226 -8.37 0.06 27.24
CA ALA A 226 -8.63 -1.02 28.20
C ALA A 226 -9.27 -0.49 29.52
N GLU A 227 -8.98 0.76 29.89
CA GLU A 227 -9.55 1.47 31.04
C GLU A 227 -10.89 2.15 30.75
N MET A 228 -11.51 1.87 29.60
CA MET A 228 -12.76 2.47 29.13
C MET A 228 -12.70 3.99 28.93
N ALA A 229 -11.50 4.55 28.82
CA ALA A 229 -11.28 5.97 28.48
C ALA A 229 -11.36 6.18 26.98
N SER A 230 -12.03 7.26 26.54
CA SER A 230 -12.05 7.69 25.14
C SER A 230 -10.68 8.26 24.73
N PHE A 231 -10.27 8.01 23.50
CA PHE A 231 -9.15 8.75 22.90
C PHE A 231 -9.50 10.23 22.81
N ARG A 232 -8.56 11.09 23.18
CA ARG A 232 -8.76 12.54 23.19
C ARG A 232 -7.68 13.23 22.39
N ASP A 233 -8.07 14.35 21.80
CA ASP A 233 -7.20 15.27 21.09
C ASP A 233 -7.59 16.70 21.44
N VAL A 234 -6.90 17.70 20.88
CA VAL A 234 -7.30 19.09 20.97
C VAL A 234 -8.03 19.52 19.68
N SER A 235 -8.99 20.43 19.82
CA SER A 235 -9.88 20.84 18.74
C SER A 235 -9.14 21.27 17.47
N ARG A 236 -8.05 22.06 17.58
CA ARG A 236 -7.26 22.52 16.44
C ARG A 236 -6.50 21.39 15.71
N TYR A 237 -6.15 20.30 16.39
CA TYR A 237 -5.52 19.14 15.73
C TYR A 237 -6.57 18.22 15.12
N GLN A 238 -7.68 17.99 15.83
CA GLN A 238 -8.79 17.22 15.30
C GLN A 238 -9.31 17.81 13.98
N PHE A 239 -9.35 19.15 13.87
CA PHE A 239 -9.73 19.83 12.63
C PHE A 239 -8.89 19.39 11.43
N LEU A 240 -7.59 19.15 11.60
CA LEU A 240 -6.73 18.70 10.51
C LEU A 240 -7.11 17.32 9.99
N LEU A 241 -7.73 16.48 10.82
CA LEU A 241 -8.10 15.13 10.43
C LEU A 241 -9.21 15.05 9.37
N HIS A 242 -9.87 16.16 9.05
CA HIS A 242 -10.80 16.23 7.91
C HIS A 242 -10.08 16.16 6.56
N PHE A 243 -8.79 16.49 6.48
CA PHE A 243 -8.06 16.76 5.24
C PHE A 243 -7.04 15.68 4.86
N TRP A 244 -6.54 14.86 5.82
CA TRP A 244 -5.54 13.83 5.53
C TRP A 244 -5.95 12.83 4.43
N PRO A 245 -7.25 12.47 4.22
CA PRO A 245 -7.63 11.52 3.18
C PRO A 245 -7.35 12.01 1.76
N TYR A 246 -7.15 13.31 1.56
CA TYR A 246 -6.80 13.88 0.27
C TYR A 246 -5.34 13.64 -0.11
N VAL A 247 -4.46 13.51 0.87
CA VAL A 247 -3.02 13.33 0.67
C VAL A 247 -2.53 11.94 1.05
N ALA A 248 -3.43 11.01 1.30
CA ALA A 248 -3.13 9.62 1.58
C ALA A 248 -3.41 8.72 0.37
N PRO A 249 -2.41 8.37 -0.44
CA PRO A 249 -2.59 7.49 -1.59
C PRO A 249 -3.11 6.11 -1.17
N LEU A 250 -3.96 5.56 -2.02
CA LEU A 250 -4.62 4.29 -1.79
C LEU A 250 -4.06 3.23 -2.74
N TYR A 251 -3.77 2.07 -2.17
CA TYR A 251 -3.34 0.89 -2.91
C TYR A 251 -4.22 -0.31 -2.53
N VAL A 252 -4.18 -1.34 -3.35
CA VAL A 252 -4.98 -2.55 -3.18
C VAL A 252 -4.05 -3.75 -3.13
N PRO A 253 -3.71 -4.25 -1.93
CA PRO A 253 -2.89 -5.43 -1.79
C PRO A 253 -3.59 -6.66 -2.37
N ALA A 254 -2.84 -7.44 -3.16
CA ALA A 254 -3.33 -8.63 -3.82
C ALA A 254 -2.46 -9.84 -3.45
N THR A 255 -3.11 -10.94 -3.10
CA THR A 255 -2.46 -12.25 -2.93
C THR A 255 -2.76 -13.13 -4.13
N VAL A 256 -1.94 -14.15 -4.32
CA VAL A 256 -2.19 -15.19 -5.31
C VAL A 256 -2.60 -16.45 -4.57
N ASP A 257 -3.75 -17.02 -4.90
CA ASP A 257 -4.23 -18.27 -4.34
C ASP A 257 -3.45 -19.48 -4.88
N ARG A 258 -3.82 -20.69 -4.44
CA ARG A 258 -3.17 -21.95 -4.87
C ARG A 258 -3.37 -22.25 -6.36
N GLU A 259 -4.37 -21.65 -6.97
CA GLU A 259 -4.71 -21.82 -8.40
C GLU A 259 -4.05 -20.74 -9.27
N GLY A 260 -3.27 -19.82 -8.66
CA GLY A 260 -2.62 -18.71 -9.35
C GLY A 260 -3.55 -17.51 -9.61
N LYS A 261 -4.78 -17.50 -9.07
CA LYS A 261 -5.73 -16.41 -9.19
C LYS A 261 -5.42 -15.31 -8.18
N ARG A 262 -5.53 -14.06 -8.63
CA ARG A 262 -5.32 -12.89 -7.77
C ARG A 262 -6.56 -12.60 -6.93
N GLU A 263 -6.35 -12.43 -5.62
CA GLU A 263 -7.35 -12.02 -4.65
C GLU A 263 -6.95 -10.72 -3.97
N PHE A 264 -7.86 -9.75 -3.91
CA PHE A 264 -7.65 -8.48 -3.23
C PHE A 264 -7.94 -8.62 -1.73
N THR A 265 -7.05 -8.08 -0.89
CA THR A 265 -7.11 -8.27 0.57
C THR A 265 -7.53 -7.02 1.34
N GLY A 266 -8.03 -6.00 0.65
CA GLY A 266 -8.48 -4.73 1.22
C GLY A 266 -7.74 -3.54 0.65
N TYR A 267 -7.46 -2.56 1.51
CA TYR A 267 -6.78 -1.31 1.14
C TYR A 267 -5.48 -1.16 1.91
N ALA A 268 -4.44 -0.70 1.26
CA ALA A 268 -3.25 -0.14 1.90
C ALA A 268 -3.30 1.38 1.76
N VAL A 269 -3.48 2.06 2.87
CA VAL A 269 -3.55 3.52 2.97
C VAL A 269 -2.18 4.02 3.37
N VAL A 270 -1.58 4.87 2.56
CA VAL A 270 -0.25 5.40 2.82
C VAL A 270 -0.35 6.82 3.32
N VAL A 271 0.01 7.05 4.57
CA VAL A 271 -0.03 8.36 5.23
C VAL A 271 1.38 8.93 5.29
N PRO A 272 1.66 10.05 4.61
CA PRO A 272 3.00 10.64 4.58
C PRO A 272 3.38 11.29 5.92
N GLU A 273 4.60 11.04 6.38
CA GLU A 273 5.24 11.77 7.47
C GLU A 273 6.00 12.96 6.89
N ILE A 274 5.37 14.13 6.92
CA ILE A 274 5.85 15.34 6.25
C ILE A 274 6.85 16.06 7.16
N VAL A 275 7.99 16.49 6.59
CA VAL A 275 9.04 17.26 7.28
C VAL A 275 9.36 18.60 6.59
N ASP A 276 8.88 18.79 5.37
CA ASP A 276 8.89 20.08 4.66
C ASP A 276 7.51 20.28 4.03
N LEU A 277 6.70 21.12 4.66
CA LEU A 277 5.32 21.32 4.26
C LEU A 277 5.20 22.08 2.93
N ALA A 278 5.98 23.12 2.73
CA ALA A 278 5.92 23.92 1.51
C ALA A 278 6.34 23.10 0.29
N GLY A 279 7.45 22.34 0.38
CA GLY A 279 7.91 21.45 -0.67
C GLY A 279 6.89 20.36 -0.99
N PHE A 280 6.24 19.78 0.03
CA PHE A 280 5.18 18.80 -0.15
C PHE A 280 3.98 19.39 -0.92
N VAL A 281 3.48 20.54 -0.48
CA VAL A 281 2.28 21.19 -1.06
C VAL A 281 2.54 21.63 -2.51
N GLU A 282 3.77 21.98 -2.86
CA GLU A 282 4.16 22.35 -4.23
C GLU A 282 4.16 21.14 -5.17
N ASP A 283 4.77 20.04 -4.76
CA ASP A 283 5.04 18.90 -5.66
C ASP A 283 3.98 17.81 -5.63
N TRP A 284 3.13 17.77 -4.59
CA TRP A 284 2.18 16.66 -4.38
C TRP A 284 1.26 16.40 -5.57
N ALA A 285 0.75 17.44 -6.18
CA ALA A 285 -0.09 17.32 -7.38
C ALA A 285 0.62 16.60 -8.52
N THR A 286 1.93 16.83 -8.70
CA THR A 286 2.75 16.16 -9.71
C THR A 286 2.88 14.66 -9.41
N VAL A 287 3.18 14.29 -8.16
CA VAL A 287 3.24 12.88 -7.73
C VAL A 287 1.92 12.16 -8.02
N MET A 288 0.78 12.84 -7.75
CA MET A 288 -0.54 12.23 -7.93
C MET A 288 -0.97 12.10 -9.40
N ARG A 289 -0.61 13.06 -10.26
CA ARG A 289 -0.94 13.06 -11.70
C ARG A 289 -0.14 12.04 -12.49
N GLU A 290 1.07 11.69 -12.06
CA GLU A 290 1.93 10.73 -12.75
C GLU A 290 1.56 9.26 -12.54
N ARG A 291 0.56 8.98 -11.70
CA ARG A 291 0.08 7.62 -11.51
C ARG A 291 -0.71 7.16 -12.72
N ALA A 292 -0.31 6.02 -13.30
CA ALA A 292 -1.03 5.48 -14.46
C ALA A 292 -2.47 5.05 -14.09
N SER A 293 -3.42 5.42 -14.94
CA SER A 293 -4.84 5.07 -14.82
C SER A 293 -5.23 3.83 -15.61
N THR A 294 -4.25 3.08 -16.16
CA THR A 294 -4.51 1.84 -16.89
C THR A 294 -5.33 0.86 -16.05
N VAL A 295 -6.41 0.35 -16.62
CA VAL A 295 -7.37 -0.52 -15.94
C VAL A 295 -6.79 -1.90 -15.67
N ALA A 296 -6.97 -2.39 -14.43
CA ALA A 296 -6.76 -3.80 -14.09
C ALA A 296 -7.97 -4.29 -13.28
N GLY A 297 -8.92 -4.89 -13.98
CA GLY A 297 -10.22 -5.21 -13.39
C GLY A 297 -11.06 -3.94 -13.19
N TYR A 298 -11.29 -3.57 -11.92
CA TYR A 298 -12.08 -2.37 -11.55
C TYR A 298 -11.25 -1.30 -10.81
N VAL A 299 -9.95 -1.49 -10.71
CA VAL A 299 -9.02 -0.58 -10.04
C VAL A 299 -7.88 -0.16 -10.98
N PRO A 300 -7.17 0.94 -10.70
CA PRO A 300 -5.98 1.29 -11.45
C PRO A 300 -4.91 0.21 -11.29
N ARG A 301 -4.20 -0.11 -12.36
CA ARG A 301 -3.12 -1.12 -12.33
C ARG A 301 -2.02 -0.75 -11.33
N ASP A 302 -1.65 0.52 -11.29
CA ASP A 302 -0.62 1.05 -10.38
C ASP A 302 -1.04 1.03 -8.91
N ALA A 303 -2.35 0.92 -8.62
CA ALA A 303 -2.83 0.75 -7.26
C ALA A 303 -2.60 -0.67 -6.71
N ILE A 304 -2.33 -1.66 -7.59
CA ILE A 304 -2.21 -3.05 -7.16
C ILE A 304 -0.78 -3.33 -6.70
N VAL A 305 -0.66 -3.79 -5.45
CA VAL A 305 0.60 -4.16 -4.81
C VAL A 305 0.55 -5.60 -4.30
N ASP A 306 1.70 -6.28 -4.23
CA ASP A 306 1.76 -7.68 -3.80
C ASP A 306 1.70 -7.82 -2.25
N ILE A 307 2.13 -6.79 -1.51
CA ILE A 307 2.01 -6.68 -0.05
C ILE A 307 1.70 -5.23 0.35
N ALA A 308 1.06 -5.03 1.50
CA ALA A 308 0.65 -3.68 1.92
C ALA A 308 1.84 -2.70 2.04
N GLY A 309 2.97 -3.14 2.61
CA GLY A 309 4.16 -2.30 2.76
C GLY A 309 4.79 -1.84 1.44
N GLU A 310 4.56 -2.57 0.34
CA GLU A 310 4.98 -2.15 -1.00
C GLU A 310 4.40 -0.78 -1.39
N ALA A 311 3.19 -0.48 -0.93
CA ALA A 311 2.56 0.81 -1.17
C ALA A 311 3.42 2.00 -0.67
N GLY A 312 4.08 1.82 0.47
CA GLY A 312 5.02 2.82 1.01
C GLY A 312 6.27 2.98 0.15
N LEU A 313 6.83 1.87 -0.35
CA LEU A 313 7.98 1.91 -1.27
C LEU A 313 7.62 2.56 -2.61
N ASP A 314 6.43 2.28 -3.15
CA ASP A 314 5.96 2.88 -4.40
C ASP A 314 5.80 4.39 -4.26
N LEU A 315 5.19 4.86 -3.16
CA LEU A 315 5.08 6.28 -2.89
C LEU A 315 6.47 6.93 -2.70
N ALA A 316 7.35 6.32 -1.89
CA ALA A 316 8.71 6.81 -1.68
C ALA A 316 9.47 6.96 -3.00
N HIS A 317 9.37 5.95 -3.87
CA HIS A 317 10.00 6.00 -5.20
C HIS A 317 9.46 7.16 -6.06
N ARG A 318 8.13 7.33 -6.14
CA ARG A 318 7.51 8.43 -6.92
C ARG A 318 7.90 9.80 -6.40
N VAL A 319 7.90 9.98 -5.09
CA VAL A 319 8.33 11.22 -4.45
C VAL A 319 9.78 11.55 -4.80
N LEU A 320 10.68 10.58 -4.65
CA LEU A 320 12.10 10.76 -4.96
C LEU A 320 12.35 11.03 -6.44
N GLU A 321 11.54 10.46 -7.35
CA GLU A 321 11.63 10.76 -8.78
C GLU A 321 11.19 12.19 -9.11
N VAL A 322 10.16 12.73 -8.46
CA VAL A 322 9.73 14.13 -8.63
C VAL A 322 10.81 15.08 -8.12
N ILE A 323 11.35 14.82 -6.92
CA ILE A 323 12.45 15.62 -6.34
C ILE A 323 13.69 15.58 -7.25
N ARG A 324 14.07 14.39 -7.74
CA ARG A 324 15.22 14.22 -8.64
C ARG A 324 15.08 15.04 -9.94
N ARG A 325 13.89 15.12 -10.50
CA ARG A 325 13.64 15.91 -11.71
C ARG A 325 13.68 17.40 -11.46
N ARG A 326 13.22 17.86 -10.30
CA ARG A 326 13.25 19.28 -9.93
C ARG A 326 14.64 19.76 -9.53
N GLU A 327 15.34 19.03 -8.69
CA GLU A 327 16.57 19.46 -8.01
C GLU A 327 17.85 18.80 -8.54
N GLY A 328 17.71 17.84 -9.48
CA GLY A 328 18.83 17.05 -9.98
C GLY A 328 19.24 15.90 -9.05
N GLN A 329 20.30 15.18 -9.42
CA GLN A 329 20.75 13.98 -8.71
C GLN A 329 21.32 14.25 -7.29
N GLN A 330 21.64 15.48 -6.97
CA GLN A 330 22.21 15.88 -5.68
C GLN A 330 21.17 16.33 -4.65
N ALA A 331 19.89 16.21 -4.95
CA ALA A 331 18.81 16.51 -4.00
C ALA A 331 19.01 15.73 -2.70
N THR A 332 19.22 16.45 -1.59
CA THR A 332 19.64 15.85 -0.32
C THR A 332 18.50 15.74 0.70
N ARG A 333 17.41 16.48 0.53
CA ARG A 333 16.31 16.52 1.50
C ARG A 333 14.98 16.17 0.86
N PRO A 334 14.46 14.94 1.07
CA PRO A 334 13.08 14.67 0.75
C PRO A 334 12.16 15.44 1.72
N TRP A 335 11.02 15.92 1.21
CA TRP A 335 9.99 16.54 2.05
C TRP A 335 9.17 15.53 2.88
N LEU A 336 9.53 14.24 2.79
CA LEU A 336 9.02 13.14 3.62
C LEU A 336 10.19 12.45 4.35
N ASP A 337 10.02 12.18 5.64
CA ASP A 337 10.91 11.31 6.42
C ASP A 337 10.57 9.83 6.21
N GLY A 338 9.28 9.54 6.20
CA GLY A 338 8.75 8.20 6.02
C GLY A 338 7.28 8.24 5.66
N VAL A 339 6.69 7.06 5.62
CA VAL A 339 5.25 6.88 5.42
C VAL A 339 4.73 5.79 6.34
N ASP A 340 3.53 5.99 6.90
CA ASP A 340 2.82 4.97 7.64
C ASP A 340 1.83 4.27 6.72
N VAL A 341 1.94 2.96 6.59
CA VAL A 341 1.07 2.13 5.76
C VAL A 341 0.08 1.40 6.63
N PHE A 342 -1.19 1.71 6.49
CA PHE A 342 -2.30 1.05 7.20
C PHE A 342 -2.97 0.04 6.28
N HIS A 343 -2.87 -1.25 6.60
CA HIS A 343 -3.58 -2.30 5.88
C HIS A 343 -4.96 -2.51 6.49
N LEU A 344 -5.99 -2.09 5.78
CA LEU A 344 -7.40 -2.16 6.17
C LEU A 344 -8.13 -3.24 5.37
N ALA A 345 -8.85 -4.12 6.05
CA ALA A 345 -9.72 -5.10 5.40
C ALA A 345 -11.17 -4.84 5.79
N LYS A 346 -12.06 -4.89 4.80
CA LYS A 346 -13.49 -4.80 5.01
C LYS A 346 -14.08 -6.21 5.10
N ASP A 347 -14.76 -6.49 6.21
CA ASP A 347 -15.47 -7.74 6.45
C ASP A 347 -16.95 -7.39 6.74
N GLY A 348 -17.77 -7.50 5.71
CA GLY A 348 -19.17 -7.02 5.77
C GLY A 348 -19.23 -5.52 6.05
N ASN A 349 -19.82 -5.14 7.19
CA ASN A 349 -19.90 -3.75 7.65
C ASN A 349 -18.73 -3.33 8.56
N ASN A 350 -17.86 -4.26 8.93
CA ASN A 350 -16.74 -3.96 9.81
C ASN A 350 -15.46 -3.68 8.99
N VAL A 351 -14.70 -2.68 9.43
CA VAL A 351 -13.37 -2.41 8.92
C VAL A 351 -12.38 -2.82 9.99
N ARG A 352 -11.43 -3.69 9.62
CA ARG A 352 -10.39 -4.19 10.52
C ARG A 352 -9.04 -3.67 10.08
N LEU A 353 -8.32 -3.09 11.01
CA LEU A 353 -6.90 -2.80 10.84
C LEU A 353 -6.12 -4.12 10.98
N ARG A 354 -5.50 -4.58 9.90
CA ARG A 354 -4.72 -5.83 9.87
C ARG A 354 -3.27 -5.63 10.25
N ALA A 355 -2.68 -4.53 9.81
CA ALA A 355 -1.28 -4.19 10.09
C ALA A 355 -1.06 -2.69 9.94
N VAL A 356 -0.09 -2.18 10.67
CA VAL A 356 0.52 -0.87 10.47
C VAL A 356 2.01 -1.11 10.27
N GLN A 357 2.58 -0.48 9.26
CA GLN A 357 4.00 -0.60 8.95
C GLN A 357 4.55 0.78 8.58
N ARG A 358 5.65 1.19 9.19
CA ARG A 358 6.40 2.37 8.77
C ARG A 358 7.42 1.99 7.70
N VAL A 359 7.49 2.80 6.67
CA VAL A 359 8.47 2.68 5.58
C VAL A 359 9.24 4.00 5.48
N ASP A 360 10.54 3.95 5.73
CA ASP A 360 11.42 5.13 5.61
C ASP A 360 11.64 5.46 4.13
N VAL A 361 11.67 6.75 3.81
CA VAL A 361 11.99 7.24 2.47
C VAL A 361 13.51 7.26 2.29
N ARG A 362 14.05 6.16 1.74
CA ARG A 362 15.48 6.00 1.43
C ARG A 362 15.68 5.69 -0.04
N ARG A 363 16.60 6.42 -0.68
CA ARG A 363 16.88 6.30 -2.11
C ARG A 363 17.26 4.88 -2.52
N GLU A 364 18.16 4.26 -1.78
CA GLU A 364 18.66 2.90 -2.10
C GLU A 364 17.52 1.87 -2.11
N ARG A 365 16.60 1.96 -1.13
CA ARG A 365 15.42 1.09 -1.05
C ARG A 365 14.43 1.35 -2.18
N ALA A 366 14.19 2.62 -2.50
CA ALA A 366 13.29 3.01 -3.57
C ALA A 366 13.81 2.55 -4.95
N ASP A 367 15.11 2.69 -5.19
CA ASP A 367 15.75 2.24 -6.43
C ASP A 367 15.77 0.70 -6.52
N GLU A 368 16.03 -0.01 -5.41
CA GLU A 368 15.97 -1.49 -5.38
C GLU A 368 14.54 -1.99 -5.58
N TYR A 369 13.54 -1.32 -5.00
CA TYR A 369 12.14 -1.60 -5.24
C TYR A 369 11.77 -1.45 -6.72
N ALA A 370 12.12 -0.32 -7.34
CA ALA A 370 11.81 -0.05 -8.74
C ALA A 370 12.42 -1.12 -9.67
N ARG A 371 13.69 -1.47 -9.44
CA ARG A 371 14.37 -2.57 -10.17
C ARG A 371 13.64 -3.90 -9.98
N SER A 372 13.30 -4.26 -8.72
CA SER A 372 12.60 -5.50 -8.42
C SER A 372 11.22 -5.58 -9.06
N LYS A 373 10.47 -4.47 -9.05
CA LYS A 373 9.14 -4.38 -9.67
C LYS A 373 9.20 -4.53 -11.19
N ALA A 374 10.20 -3.96 -11.83
CA ALA A 374 10.42 -4.04 -13.28
C ALA A 374 10.96 -5.40 -13.73
N ALA A 375 11.90 -5.99 -12.97
CA ALA A 375 12.62 -7.19 -13.36
C ALA A 375 11.81 -8.48 -13.19
N TYR A 376 10.97 -8.59 -12.14
CA TYR A 376 10.34 -9.86 -11.75
C TYR A 376 8.87 -9.95 -12.15
N TRP A 377 8.47 -11.07 -12.75
CA TRP A 377 7.13 -11.32 -13.30
C TRP A 377 6.28 -12.23 -12.42
N SER A 378 6.91 -13.17 -11.69
CA SER A 378 6.22 -14.01 -10.72
C SER A 378 5.80 -13.20 -9.50
N ALA A 379 4.51 -13.16 -9.21
CA ALA A 379 3.99 -12.46 -8.03
C ALA A 379 4.57 -13.04 -6.72
N ILE A 380 4.83 -14.35 -6.68
CA ILE A 380 5.39 -15.03 -5.50
C ILE A 380 6.87 -14.65 -5.31
N PHE A 381 7.66 -14.68 -6.38
CA PHE A 381 9.06 -14.28 -6.35
C PHE A 381 9.19 -12.79 -5.98
N ARG A 382 8.45 -11.93 -6.68
CA ARG A 382 8.47 -10.47 -6.47
C ARG A 382 8.03 -10.09 -5.06
N ARG A 383 6.98 -10.73 -4.53
CA ARG A 383 6.52 -10.52 -3.15
C ARG A 383 7.63 -10.79 -2.13
N GLN A 384 8.39 -11.89 -2.26
CA GLN A 384 9.50 -12.20 -1.36
C GLN A 384 10.63 -11.18 -1.50
N ARG A 385 10.96 -10.77 -2.74
CA ARG A 385 11.97 -9.73 -2.99
C ARG A 385 11.59 -8.40 -2.37
N ILE A 386 10.35 -7.94 -2.56
CA ILE A 386 9.86 -6.69 -1.98
C ILE A 386 9.82 -6.76 -0.44
N SER A 387 9.43 -7.90 0.14
CA SER A 387 9.52 -8.10 1.58
C SER A 387 10.97 -7.97 2.08
N ASN A 388 11.94 -8.51 1.36
CA ASN A 388 13.35 -8.39 1.71
C ASN A 388 13.84 -6.92 1.64
N VAL A 389 13.40 -6.15 0.64
CA VAL A 389 13.70 -4.70 0.53
C VAL A 389 13.13 -3.94 1.73
N LEU A 390 11.87 -4.20 2.10
CA LEU A 390 11.21 -3.56 3.25
C LEU A 390 11.95 -3.84 4.56
N ASP A 391 12.36 -5.08 4.76
CA ASP A 391 13.01 -5.54 5.98
C ASP A 391 14.54 -5.31 5.97
N SER A 392 15.11 -4.73 4.90
CA SER A 392 16.56 -4.61 4.69
C SER A 392 17.30 -5.96 4.81
N LYS A 393 16.66 -7.04 4.34
CA LYS A 393 17.24 -8.38 4.31
C LYS A 393 17.98 -8.66 3.01
N PRO A 394 18.96 -9.57 3.03
CA PRO A 394 19.59 -10.04 1.81
C PRO A 394 18.57 -10.54 0.79
N TRP A 395 18.86 -10.37 -0.51
CA TRP A 395 17.93 -10.64 -1.60
C TRP A 395 17.38 -12.08 -1.63
N TRP A 396 18.18 -13.05 -1.20
CA TRP A 396 17.85 -14.49 -1.15
C TRP A 396 17.07 -14.91 0.11
N SER A 397 16.98 -14.03 1.10
CA SER A 397 16.37 -14.36 2.40
C SER A 397 14.93 -14.84 2.25
N GLY A 398 14.55 -15.86 3.00
CA GLY A 398 13.20 -16.42 3.02
C GLY A 398 12.82 -17.32 1.84
N PHE A 399 13.61 -17.38 0.76
CA PHE A 399 13.28 -18.21 -0.41
C PHE A 399 13.33 -19.71 -0.12
N GLY A 400 14.21 -20.18 0.77
CA GLY A 400 14.23 -21.56 1.19
C GLY A 400 12.90 -22.01 1.79
N ARG A 401 12.38 -21.21 2.73
CA ARG A 401 11.06 -21.43 3.33
C ARG A 401 9.92 -21.28 2.32
N LEU A 402 9.97 -20.27 1.47
CA LEU A 402 8.98 -20.04 0.41
C LEU A 402 8.89 -21.27 -0.51
N CYS A 403 10.02 -21.77 -1.03
CA CYS A 403 10.06 -22.94 -1.91
C CYS A 403 9.59 -24.22 -1.19
N ALA A 404 9.86 -24.36 0.11
CA ALA A 404 9.39 -25.49 0.90
C ALA A 404 7.87 -25.50 1.11
N GLN A 405 7.26 -24.35 1.32
CA GLN A 405 5.84 -24.21 1.69
C GLN A 405 4.88 -23.98 0.51
N THR A 406 5.38 -23.40 -0.58
CA THR A 406 4.56 -23.08 -1.76
C THR A 406 4.40 -24.31 -2.67
N PRO A 407 3.23 -24.58 -3.26
CA PRO A 407 3.05 -25.64 -4.25
C PRO A 407 4.07 -25.56 -5.38
N LYS A 408 4.57 -26.72 -5.84
CA LYS A 408 5.58 -26.81 -6.91
C LYS A 408 5.11 -26.20 -8.23
N GLU A 409 3.80 -26.21 -8.46
CA GLU A 409 3.11 -25.64 -9.62
C GLU A 409 3.29 -24.12 -9.70
N LEU A 410 3.48 -23.46 -8.55
CA LEU A 410 3.69 -22.01 -8.42
C LEU A 410 5.18 -21.63 -8.22
N THR A 411 6.07 -22.62 -8.18
CA THR A 411 7.53 -22.43 -8.03
C THR A 411 8.28 -23.06 -9.20
N VAL A 412 8.94 -24.20 -9.01
CA VAL A 412 9.80 -24.86 -10.02
C VAL A 412 9.07 -25.31 -11.30
N GLN A 413 7.75 -25.35 -11.31
CA GLN A 413 6.94 -25.63 -12.51
C GLN A 413 6.35 -24.36 -13.15
N ASP A 414 6.37 -23.22 -12.46
CA ASP A 414 5.95 -21.95 -13.04
C ASP A 414 7.08 -21.32 -13.85
N THR A 415 6.83 -21.13 -15.14
CA THR A 415 7.81 -20.53 -16.06
C THR A 415 8.25 -19.12 -15.66
N LYS A 416 7.35 -18.33 -15.05
CA LYS A 416 7.66 -16.98 -14.57
C LYS A 416 8.59 -17.03 -13.36
N PHE A 417 8.32 -17.93 -12.40
CA PHE A 417 9.17 -18.11 -11.24
C PHE A 417 10.58 -18.60 -11.65
N CYS A 418 10.66 -19.61 -12.54
CA CYS A 418 11.93 -20.09 -13.07
C CYS A 418 12.73 -19.01 -13.83
N ARG A 419 12.03 -18.22 -14.65
CA ARG A 419 12.64 -17.06 -15.33
C ARG A 419 13.20 -16.05 -14.32
N ASP A 420 12.45 -15.71 -13.27
CA ASP A 420 12.86 -14.73 -12.28
C ASP A 420 14.06 -15.24 -11.44
N CYS A 421 14.08 -16.53 -11.10
CA CYS A 421 15.26 -17.17 -10.52
C CYS A 421 16.49 -17.06 -11.44
N ARG A 422 16.29 -17.24 -12.76
CA ARG A 422 17.38 -17.11 -13.75
C ARG A 422 17.91 -15.68 -13.80
N VAL A 423 17.02 -14.68 -13.84
CA VAL A 423 17.42 -13.27 -13.81
C VAL A 423 18.25 -12.97 -12.56
N ALA A 424 17.76 -13.35 -11.38
CA ALA A 424 18.45 -13.10 -10.12
C ALA A 424 19.84 -13.80 -10.07
N MET A 425 19.94 -15.05 -10.55
CA MET A 425 21.21 -15.78 -10.58
C MET A 425 22.19 -15.23 -11.62
N THR A 426 21.70 -14.73 -12.76
CA THR A 426 22.55 -14.05 -13.75
C THR A 426 23.10 -12.73 -13.20
N GLU A 427 22.31 -11.95 -12.47
CA GLU A 427 22.79 -10.74 -11.78
C GLU A 427 23.91 -11.06 -10.77
N VAL A 428 23.83 -12.18 -10.08
CA VAL A 428 24.89 -12.67 -9.17
C VAL A 428 26.14 -13.03 -9.95
N GLU A 429 26.00 -13.73 -11.09
CA GLU A 429 27.12 -14.14 -11.94
C GLU A 429 27.84 -12.93 -12.56
N MET A 430 27.09 -11.88 -12.96
CA MET A 430 27.62 -10.67 -13.61
C MET A 430 28.31 -9.67 -12.66
N LYS A 431 28.13 -9.81 -11.34
CA LYS A 431 28.79 -8.92 -10.35
C LYS A 431 30.29 -9.14 -10.18
N VAL A 432 30.89 -10.06 -10.92
CA VAL A 432 32.35 -10.26 -10.95
C VAL A 432 32.96 -9.17 -11.81
N THR A 433 33.66 -8.23 -11.20
CA THR A 433 34.28 -7.09 -11.88
C THR A 433 35.70 -7.38 -12.38
N THR A 434 36.38 -8.40 -11.87
CA THR A 434 37.73 -8.79 -12.31
C THR A 434 37.96 -10.29 -12.11
N GLU A 435 38.74 -10.93 -12.99
CA GLU A 435 39.11 -12.36 -12.90
C GLU A 435 39.89 -12.71 -11.61
N SER A 436 40.39 -11.73 -10.88
CA SER A 436 41.21 -11.88 -9.68
C SER A 436 40.44 -11.85 -8.35
N GLU A 437 39.13 -11.49 -8.35
CA GLU A 437 38.35 -11.45 -7.12
C GLU A 437 37.84 -12.83 -6.74
N PRO A 438 37.86 -13.20 -5.42
CA PRO A 438 37.32 -14.47 -4.97
C PRO A 438 35.81 -14.53 -5.22
N LYS A 439 35.31 -15.67 -5.70
CA LYS A 439 33.87 -15.88 -5.92
C LYS A 439 33.09 -15.83 -4.63
N THR A 440 31.96 -15.16 -4.67
CA THR A 440 31.02 -15.13 -3.55
C THR A 440 30.35 -16.50 -3.34
N LEU A 441 29.81 -16.73 -2.14
CA LEU A 441 29.11 -17.97 -1.81
C LEU A 441 27.93 -18.23 -2.77
N GLU A 442 27.19 -17.16 -3.17
CA GLU A 442 26.12 -17.23 -4.16
C GLU A 442 26.59 -17.79 -5.51
N GLN A 443 27.73 -17.31 -5.98
CA GLN A 443 28.35 -17.74 -7.25
C GLN A 443 28.82 -19.18 -7.17
N LEU A 444 29.43 -19.57 -6.05
CA LEU A 444 29.90 -20.96 -5.82
C LEU A 444 28.74 -21.95 -5.81
N VAL A 445 27.65 -21.63 -5.11
CA VAL A 445 26.43 -22.47 -5.08
C VAL A 445 25.82 -22.57 -6.48
N TYR A 446 25.69 -21.45 -7.19
CA TYR A 446 25.15 -21.47 -8.56
C TYR A 446 26.01 -22.29 -9.51
N GLN A 447 27.33 -22.16 -9.44
CA GLN A 447 28.27 -22.94 -10.23
C GLN A 447 28.20 -24.44 -9.90
N ALA A 448 28.12 -24.83 -8.61
CA ALA A 448 27.97 -26.22 -8.19
C ALA A 448 26.69 -26.84 -8.76
N VAL A 449 25.53 -26.16 -8.60
CA VAL A 449 24.24 -26.62 -9.11
C VAL A 449 24.23 -26.72 -10.63
N ARG A 450 24.75 -25.73 -11.33
CA ARG A 450 24.85 -25.72 -12.80
C ARG A 450 25.72 -26.87 -13.30
N THR A 451 26.86 -27.11 -12.64
CA THR A 451 27.77 -28.22 -12.95
C THR A 451 27.08 -29.57 -12.77
N TYR A 452 26.34 -29.74 -11.68
CA TYR A 452 25.57 -30.96 -11.43
C TYR A 452 24.53 -31.20 -12.53
N VAL A 453 23.68 -30.20 -12.84
CA VAL A 453 22.61 -30.34 -13.85
C VAL A 453 23.19 -30.68 -15.22
N LEU A 454 24.22 -29.94 -15.67
CA LEU A 454 24.87 -30.17 -16.96
C LEU A 454 25.63 -31.50 -17.01
N GLY A 455 26.31 -31.90 -15.92
CA GLY A 455 27.01 -33.19 -15.81
C GLY A 455 26.04 -34.36 -15.89
N ARG A 456 24.89 -34.26 -15.20
CA ARG A 456 23.85 -35.30 -15.27
C ARG A 456 23.18 -35.35 -16.63
N LEU A 457 22.99 -34.21 -17.29
CA LEU A 457 22.45 -34.15 -18.65
C LEU A 457 23.34 -34.90 -19.63
N GLY A 458 24.66 -34.71 -19.55
CA GLY A 458 25.63 -35.43 -20.35
C GLY A 458 25.69 -36.92 -20.02
N SER A 459 25.74 -37.30 -18.74
CA SER A 459 25.88 -38.70 -18.33
C SER A 459 24.61 -39.55 -18.51
N LYS A 460 23.41 -38.96 -18.27
CA LYS A 460 22.13 -39.69 -18.32
C LYS A 460 21.51 -39.72 -19.71
N TYR A 461 21.67 -38.63 -20.49
CA TYR A 461 21.02 -38.45 -21.79
C TYR A 461 21.97 -38.29 -22.97
N GLY A 462 23.29 -38.23 -22.73
CA GLY A 462 24.28 -38.00 -23.78
C GLY A 462 24.26 -36.60 -24.42
N LEU A 463 23.51 -35.68 -23.86
CA LEU A 463 23.29 -34.34 -24.42
C LEU A 463 24.31 -33.32 -23.88
N LYS A 464 25.10 -32.74 -24.77
CA LYS A 464 26.03 -31.65 -24.45
C LYS A 464 25.66 -30.42 -25.28
N TRP A 465 25.84 -29.24 -24.71
CA TRP A 465 25.51 -27.96 -25.40
C TRP A 465 26.27 -27.79 -26.73
N ALA A 466 27.50 -28.24 -26.79
CA ALA A 466 28.30 -28.19 -28.02
C ALA A 466 27.65 -28.92 -29.20
N ASP A 467 26.93 -30.02 -28.94
CA ASP A 467 26.29 -30.85 -29.97
C ASP A 467 24.92 -30.30 -30.39
N VAL A 468 24.33 -29.40 -29.55
CA VAL A 468 22.95 -28.90 -29.66
C VAL A 468 22.87 -27.55 -30.37
N GLY A 469 23.95 -26.76 -30.32
CA GLY A 469 23.95 -25.35 -30.76
C GLY A 469 23.55 -25.09 -32.21
N THR A 470 23.59 -26.16 -33.07
CA THR A 470 23.28 -26.07 -34.50
C THR A 470 21.96 -26.74 -34.91
N ASN A 471 21.32 -27.52 -34.00
CA ASN A 471 20.10 -28.27 -34.32
C ASN A 471 18.90 -27.86 -33.43
N PRO A 472 17.86 -27.19 -33.99
CA PRO A 472 16.70 -26.74 -33.22
C PRO A 472 15.91 -27.86 -32.53
N ALA A 473 15.83 -29.06 -33.13
CA ALA A 473 15.11 -30.19 -32.55
C ALA A 473 15.83 -30.74 -31.31
N LEU A 474 17.16 -30.83 -31.36
CA LEU A 474 17.96 -31.22 -30.21
C LEU A 474 17.95 -30.16 -29.09
N LYS A 475 17.78 -28.89 -29.45
CA LYS A 475 17.69 -27.78 -28.48
C LYS A 475 16.46 -27.93 -27.56
N GLN A 476 15.32 -28.27 -28.13
CA GLN A 476 14.10 -28.47 -27.34
C GLN A 476 14.26 -29.67 -26.38
N ASP A 477 14.74 -30.80 -26.88
CA ASP A 477 14.98 -32.01 -26.04
C ASP A 477 16.02 -31.73 -24.93
N TYR A 478 17.06 -30.95 -25.25
CA TYR A 478 18.07 -30.52 -24.28
C TYR A 478 17.43 -29.70 -23.15
N GLU A 479 16.64 -28.66 -23.45
CA GLU A 479 15.98 -27.83 -22.43
C GLU A 479 14.94 -28.62 -21.63
N ASP A 480 14.17 -29.51 -22.25
CA ASP A 480 13.20 -30.37 -21.57
C ASP A 480 13.87 -31.34 -20.58
N LYS A 481 14.96 -32.01 -20.98
CA LYS A 481 15.71 -32.94 -20.13
C LYS A 481 16.44 -32.19 -19.00
N LYS A 482 17.02 -31.02 -19.30
CA LYS A 482 17.67 -30.16 -18.32
C LYS A 482 16.65 -29.70 -17.25
N SER A 483 15.49 -29.20 -17.69
CA SER A 483 14.40 -28.79 -16.80
C SER A 483 13.90 -29.94 -15.93
N LYS A 484 13.75 -31.14 -16.51
CA LYS A 484 13.38 -32.37 -15.75
C LYS A 484 14.37 -32.68 -14.64
N LEU A 485 15.68 -32.69 -14.93
CA LEU A 485 16.73 -32.93 -13.94
C LEU A 485 16.75 -31.89 -12.82
N ALA A 486 16.62 -30.62 -13.19
CA ALA A 486 16.56 -29.53 -12.22
C ALA A 486 15.35 -29.64 -11.28
N ARG A 487 14.17 -30.01 -11.81
CA ARG A 487 12.94 -30.25 -11.03
C ARG A 487 13.07 -31.49 -10.10
N GLU A 488 13.66 -32.59 -10.57
CA GLU A 488 13.93 -33.78 -9.75
C GLU A 488 14.83 -33.40 -8.55
N ALA A 489 15.91 -32.66 -8.80
CA ALA A 489 16.83 -32.21 -7.75
C ALA A 489 16.18 -31.18 -6.81
N PHE A 490 15.38 -30.24 -7.33
CA PHE A 490 14.64 -29.30 -6.51
C PHE A 490 13.72 -30.00 -5.52
N LEU A 491 12.96 -30.99 -5.97
CA LEU A 491 12.06 -31.76 -5.11
C LEU A 491 12.82 -32.54 -4.04
N ALA A 492 14.01 -33.03 -4.37
CA ALA A 492 14.87 -33.70 -3.40
C ALA A 492 15.44 -32.76 -2.35
N VAL A 493 15.82 -31.50 -2.71
CA VAL A 493 16.34 -30.50 -1.77
C VAL A 493 15.22 -29.86 -0.94
N ARG A 494 14.04 -29.71 -1.52
CA ARG A 494 12.92 -28.98 -0.94
C ARG A 494 12.55 -29.42 0.48
N SER A 495 12.56 -30.73 0.75
CA SER A 495 12.18 -31.30 2.03
C SER A 495 13.34 -31.44 3.02
N ARG A 496 14.57 -31.21 2.58
CA ARG A 496 15.78 -31.39 3.40
C ARG A 496 16.14 -30.10 4.12
N THR A 497 16.60 -30.24 5.37
CA THR A 497 17.07 -29.13 6.21
C THR A 497 18.27 -29.58 7.04
N GLY A 498 19.09 -28.67 7.56
CA GLY A 498 20.22 -28.97 8.43
C GLY A 498 21.16 -30.01 7.82
N ASP A 499 21.58 -30.99 8.62
CA ASP A 499 22.54 -32.04 8.24
C ASP A 499 22.08 -32.91 7.07
N ASP A 500 20.77 -33.18 6.94
CA ASP A 500 20.26 -33.95 5.80
C ASP A 500 20.44 -33.17 4.49
N PHE A 501 20.26 -31.84 4.51
CA PHE A 501 20.58 -31.01 3.37
C PHE A 501 22.07 -30.97 3.08
N VAL A 502 22.92 -30.78 4.09
CA VAL A 502 24.39 -30.76 3.94
C VAL A 502 24.88 -32.07 3.33
N SER A 503 24.43 -33.21 3.86
CA SER A 503 24.78 -34.54 3.36
C SER A 503 24.36 -34.74 1.91
N TYR A 504 23.14 -34.34 1.54
CA TYR A 504 22.66 -34.43 0.16
C TYR A 504 23.43 -33.49 -0.77
N PHE A 505 23.67 -32.24 -0.33
CA PHE A 505 24.40 -31.27 -1.12
C PHE A 505 25.82 -31.73 -1.45
N THR A 506 26.55 -32.17 -0.46
CA THR A 506 27.94 -32.63 -0.63
C THR A 506 28.04 -33.92 -1.44
N ALA A 507 27.21 -34.93 -1.15
CA ALA A 507 27.27 -36.24 -1.82
C ALA A 507 26.69 -36.20 -3.25
N THR A 508 25.72 -35.31 -3.53
CA THR A 508 24.99 -35.33 -4.81
C THR A 508 25.22 -34.08 -5.66
N LEU A 509 24.97 -32.88 -5.12
CA LEU A 509 25.01 -31.65 -5.91
C LEU A 509 26.44 -31.17 -6.14
N CYS A 510 27.34 -31.33 -5.16
CA CYS A 510 28.76 -30.99 -5.26
C CYS A 510 29.65 -32.20 -5.65
N SER A 511 29.12 -33.09 -6.50
CA SER A 511 29.81 -34.35 -6.88
C SER A 511 31.06 -34.13 -7.75
N VAL A 512 31.31 -32.93 -8.26
CA VAL A 512 32.51 -32.59 -9.05
C VAL A 512 33.17 -31.33 -8.48
N PRO A 513 33.72 -31.39 -7.26
CA PRO A 513 34.27 -30.22 -6.55
C PRO A 513 35.45 -29.57 -7.27
N GLN A 514 36.20 -30.33 -8.09
CA GLN A 514 37.35 -29.83 -8.87
C GLN A 514 37.00 -28.62 -9.78
N ARG A 515 35.74 -28.52 -10.20
CA ARG A 515 35.28 -27.38 -11.02
C ARG A 515 35.11 -26.08 -10.25
N LEU A 516 35.08 -26.13 -8.92
CA LEU A 516 35.01 -24.94 -8.07
C LEU A 516 36.41 -24.34 -7.81
N GLY A 517 37.46 -25.10 -8.06
CA GLY A 517 38.81 -24.78 -7.62
C GLY A 517 38.98 -25.02 -6.10
N GLU A 518 40.23 -25.10 -5.64
CA GLU A 518 40.54 -25.38 -4.26
C GLU A 518 39.95 -24.36 -3.29
N GLN A 519 40.16 -23.06 -3.57
CA GLN A 519 39.69 -21.98 -2.70
C GLN A 519 38.16 -21.90 -2.68
N GLY A 520 37.50 -22.05 -3.84
CA GLY A 520 36.02 -22.02 -3.90
C GLY A 520 35.40 -23.22 -3.18
N TYR A 521 36.02 -24.39 -3.25
CA TYR A 521 35.56 -25.55 -2.50
C TYR A 521 35.72 -25.37 -0.98
N LEU A 522 36.86 -24.84 -0.52
CA LEU A 522 37.09 -24.55 0.90
C LEU A 522 36.10 -23.54 1.44
N GLU A 523 35.81 -22.48 0.68
CA GLU A 523 34.83 -21.49 1.07
C GLU A 523 33.41 -22.08 1.19
N LEU A 524 32.99 -22.87 0.22
CA LEU A 524 31.71 -23.57 0.25
C LEU A 524 31.64 -24.57 1.42
N ALA A 525 32.71 -25.29 1.69
CA ALA A 525 32.80 -26.25 2.79
C ALA A 525 32.71 -25.56 4.16
N ARG A 526 33.33 -24.38 4.33
CA ARG A 526 33.19 -23.54 5.53
C ARG A 526 31.75 -23.11 5.72
N GLY A 527 31.08 -22.60 4.65
CA GLY A 527 29.69 -22.21 4.71
C GLY A 527 28.75 -23.37 5.08
N LEU A 528 29.04 -24.62 4.61
CA LEU A 528 28.26 -25.79 4.97
C LEU A 528 28.52 -26.29 6.40
N ALA A 529 29.64 -25.91 7.02
CA ALA A 529 29.95 -26.19 8.41
C ALA A 529 29.39 -25.15 9.39
N ASP A 530 28.93 -23.99 8.90
CA ASP A 530 28.29 -22.94 9.70
C ASP A 530 26.77 -23.06 9.64
N GLU A 531 26.15 -23.38 10.76
CA GLU A 531 24.68 -23.52 10.87
C GLU A 531 23.91 -22.29 10.34
N ASN A 532 24.46 -21.09 10.50
CA ASN A 532 23.84 -19.84 10.03
C ASN A 532 23.88 -19.73 8.49
N GLU A 533 24.88 -20.28 7.84
CA GLU A 533 25.04 -20.23 6.38
C GLU A 533 24.35 -21.41 5.65
N VAL A 534 24.05 -22.51 6.34
CA VAL A 534 23.38 -23.68 5.75
C VAL A 534 22.05 -23.31 5.12
N GLU A 535 21.21 -22.52 5.79
CA GLU A 535 19.91 -22.10 5.23
C GLU A 535 20.08 -21.12 4.06
N ARG A 536 21.12 -20.30 4.06
CA ARG A 536 21.50 -19.45 2.91
C ARG A 536 21.87 -20.31 1.71
N ILE A 537 22.77 -21.30 1.89
CA ILE A 537 23.20 -22.22 0.82
C ILE A 537 21.99 -23.00 0.29
N ARG A 538 21.11 -23.47 1.18
CA ARG A 538 19.87 -24.15 0.80
C ARG A 538 18.94 -23.27 -0.03
N SER A 539 18.71 -22.04 0.40
CA SER A 539 17.89 -21.07 -0.32
C SER A 539 18.44 -20.80 -1.72
N LEU A 540 19.74 -20.54 -1.82
CA LEU A 540 20.45 -20.33 -3.08
C LEU A 540 20.42 -21.58 -3.98
N THR A 541 20.53 -22.76 -3.40
CA THR A 541 20.45 -24.04 -4.14
C THR A 541 19.06 -24.22 -4.78
N LEU A 542 17.99 -23.97 -4.04
CA LEU A 542 16.62 -24.04 -4.57
C LEU A 542 16.38 -23.01 -5.70
N LEU A 543 16.89 -21.78 -5.53
CA LEU A 543 16.82 -20.75 -6.56
C LEU A 543 17.65 -21.12 -7.81
N ALA A 544 18.87 -21.65 -7.61
CA ALA A 544 19.74 -22.09 -8.69
C ALA A 544 19.16 -23.29 -9.48
N LEU A 545 18.53 -24.24 -8.79
CA LEU A 545 17.81 -25.35 -9.42
C LEU A 545 16.61 -24.82 -10.22
N SER A 546 15.82 -23.89 -9.66
CA SER A 546 14.70 -23.26 -10.37
C SER A 546 15.16 -22.47 -11.59
N ALA A 547 16.32 -21.82 -11.54
CA ALA A 547 16.91 -21.10 -12.69
C ALA A 547 17.28 -22.03 -13.86
N ASN A 548 17.54 -23.30 -13.60
CA ASN A 548 17.83 -24.33 -14.58
C ASN A 548 16.57 -25.14 -15.00
N GLY A 549 15.42 -24.85 -14.37
CA GLY A 549 14.14 -25.50 -14.60
C GLY A 549 13.30 -24.97 -15.76
#